data_9dd27d6018f75765289b5da4ded5ee6c
#
_entry.id   9dd27d6018f75765289b5da4ded5ee6c
#
_cell.length_a   1.000
_cell.length_b   1.000
_cell.length_c   1.000
_cell.angle_alpha   90.00
_cell.angle_beta   90.00
_cell.angle_gamma   90.00
#
_symmetry.space_group_name_H-M   'P 1'
#
loop_
_entity.id
_entity.type
_entity.pdbx_description
1 polymer ?
#
loop_
_entity_poly.entity_id
_entity_poly.type
_entity_poly.pdbx_seq_one_letter_code
_entity_poly.pdbx_strand_id
1 'polypeptide(L)'
;QADGVRFVGPNEGEMACGEFGAGRMAEPDEIMAAIAALLADGPLKGRRVLVTSGPTHEPIDPVRYIANRSSGAQGTAIAAALRDLGAEVVFVTGPASVPPPAGVQVVRVETAADMLAAVLAALPVDAAVMAAAVADWRVANASGQKMKKDGSGKAPALEFAENADIL
;
A
#
# COMPACT_ATOMS: atom_id res chain seq x y z
N GLN A 1 4.58 -5.43 22.29
CA GLN A 1 3.59 -5.27 21.20
C GLN A 1 3.17 -6.63 20.57
N ALA A 2 3.96 -7.70 20.78
CA ALA A 2 3.65 -9.03 20.25
C ALA A 2 2.36 -9.64 20.83
N ASP A 3 1.97 -9.23 22.04
CA ASP A 3 0.82 -9.78 22.77
C ASP A 3 -0.49 -8.98 22.57
N GLY A 4 -0.53 -8.10 21.57
CA GLY A 4 -1.72 -7.26 21.29
C GLY A 4 -1.94 -6.10 22.27
N VAL A 5 -1.03 -5.86 23.20
CA VAL A 5 -1.11 -4.76 24.15
C VAL A 5 -0.88 -3.42 23.44
N ARG A 6 -1.76 -2.46 23.67
CA ARG A 6 -1.64 -1.09 23.16
C ARG A 6 -0.97 -0.22 24.22
N PHE A 7 -0.09 0.67 23.78
CA PHE A 7 0.61 1.62 24.63
C PHE A 7 0.13 3.04 24.30
N VAL A 8 -0.09 3.86 25.32
CA VAL A 8 -0.42 5.27 25.21
C VAL A 8 0.69 6.04 25.94
N GLY A 9 1.39 6.91 25.25
CA GLY A 9 2.64 7.50 25.72
C GLY A 9 3.87 6.61 25.48
N PRO A 10 5.04 6.91 26.08
CA PRO A 10 5.27 8.07 26.93
C PRO A 10 5.27 9.40 26.18
N ASN A 11 4.82 10.47 26.81
CA ASN A 11 4.90 11.83 26.31
C ASN A 11 6.25 12.47 26.68
N GLU A 12 6.62 13.55 25.98
CA GLU A 12 7.74 14.42 26.37
C GLU A 12 7.27 15.50 27.35
N GLY A 13 8.06 15.78 28.37
CA GLY A 13 7.75 16.82 29.36
C GLY A 13 8.60 16.73 30.61
N GLU A 14 8.25 17.56 31.60
CA GLU A 14 8.85 17.49 32.92
C GLU A 14 8.43 16.22 33.65
N MET A 15 9.41 15.48 34.14
CA MET A 15 9.21 14.28 34.97
C MET A 15 9.29 14.62 36.46
N ALA A 16 8.78 13.75 37.31
CA ALA A 16 8.75 13.93 38.78
C ALA A 16 10.15 14.15 39.40
N CYS A 17 11.22 13.77 38.71
CA CYS A 17 12.62 13.99 39.13
C CYS A 17 13.19 15.35 38.69
N GLY A 18 12.40 16.22 38.04
CA GLY A 18 12.85 17.53 37.56
C GLY A 18 13.63 17.48 36.23
N GLU A 19 13.71 16.32 35.59
CA GLU A 19 14.29 16.17 34.26
C GLU A 19 13.23 16.35 33.18
N PHE A 20 13.64 16.89 32.02
CA PHE A 20 12.79 17.02 30.84
C PHE A 20 13.15 15.97 29.81
N GLY A 21 12.18 15.20 29.33
CA GLY A 21 12.44 14.16 28.30
C GLY A 21 11.24 13.27 28.00
N ALA A 22 11.49 12.24 27.20
CA ALA A 22 10.53 11.21 26.85
C ALA A 22 10.43 10.20 28.01
N GLY A 23 9.36 10.24 28.76
CA GLY A 23 9.13 9.34 29.91
C GLY A 23 7.90 9.73 30.74
N ARG A 24 7.30 10.86 30.42
CA ARG A 24 6.08 11.34 31.08
C ARG A 24 4.90 10.45 30.69
N MET A 25 4.10 10.07 31.68
CA MET A 25 2.85 9.37 31.45
C MET A 25 1.88 10.26 30.64
N ALA A 26 1.15 9.66 29.70
CA ALA A 26 0.10 10.38 28.98
C ALA A 26 -0.97 10.91 29.94
N GLU A 27 -1.57 12.04 29.58
CA GLU A 27 -2.62 12.65 30.39
C GLU A 27 -3.88 11.76 30.42
N PRO A 28 -4.70 11.84 31.51
CA PRO A 28 -5.90 11.02 31.61
C PRO A 28 -6.86 11.13 30.45
N ASP A 29 -7.02 12.31 29.88
CA ASP A 29 -7.87 12.53 28.69
C ASP A 29 -7.33 11.85 27.45
N GLU A 30 -6.02 11.83 27.26
CA GLU A 30 -5.36 11.11 26.15
C GLU A 30 -5.55 9.59 26.30
N ILE A 31 -5.40 9.08 27.53
CA ILE A 31 -5.62 7.65 27.83
C ILE A 31 -7.09 7.29 27.58
N MET A 32 -8.03 8.11 28.07
CA MET A 32 -9.46 7.89 27.88
C MET A 32 -9.85 7.94 26.40
N ALA A 33 -9.30 8.89 25.63
CA ALA A 33 -9.51 8.97 24.19
C ALA A 33 -8.98 7.71 23.46
N ALA A 34 -7.81 7.21 23.84
CA ALA A 34 -7.24 5.99 23.29
C ALA A 34 -8.08 4.75 23.64
N ILE A 35 -8.57 4.65 24.87
CA ILE A 35 -9.48 3.57 25.30
C ILE A 35 -10.80 3.64 24.52
N ALA A 36 -11.40 4.83 24.42
CA ALA A 36 -12.63 5.03 23.68
C ALA A 36 -12.47 4.65 22.20
N ALA A 37 -11.34 5.03 21.57
CA ALA A 37 -11.02 4.65 20.19
C ALA A 37 -10.85 3.14 20.02
N LEU A 38 -10.27 2.45 21.00
CA LEU A 38 -10.11 0.99 20.98
C LEU A 38 -11.44 0.24 21.15
N LEU A 39 -12.38 0.81 21.91
CA LEU A 39 -13.67 0.22 22.20
C LEU A 39 -14.78 0.69 21.25
N ALA A 40 -14.54 1.78 20.50
CA ALA A 40 -15.50 2.26 19.53
C ALA A 40 -15.60 1.29 18.36
N ASP A 41 -16.81 0.83 18.08
CA ASP A 41 -17.15 0.24 16.80
C ASP A 41 -17.05 1.35 15.74
N GLY A 42 -16.02 1.33 14.91
CA GLY A 42 -15.86 2.32 13.86
C GLY A 42 -17.04 2.29 12.87
N PRO A 43 -17.34 3.42 12.21
CA PRO A 43 -18.50 3.53 11.28
C PRO A 43 -18.45 2.54 10.12
N LEU A 44 -17.27 1.95 9.85
CA LEU A 44 -17.07 0.95 8.79
C LEU A 44 -16.91 -0.49 9.33
N LYS A 45 -17.24 -0.74 10.60
CA LYS A 45 -17.19 -2.10 11.16
C LYS A 45 -18.04 -3.07 10.34
N GLY A 46 -17.46 -4.20 9.98
CA GLY A 46 -18.10 -5.22 9.15
C GLY A 46 -18.17 -4.89 7.65
N ARG A 47 -17.56 -3.77 7.24
CA ARG A 47 -17.40 -3.42 5.82
C ARG A 47 -16.06 -3.91 5.32
N ARG A 48 -16.06 -4.51 4.13
CA ARG A 48 -14.86 -4.95 3.42
C ARG A 48 -14.54 -3.98 2.29
N VAL A 49 -13.35 -3.39 2.31
CA VAL A 49 -12.94 -2.36 1.34
C VAL A 49 -11.66 -2.78 0.64
N LEU A 50 -11.66 -2.70 -0.69
CA LEU A 50 -10.48 -2.90 -1.52
C LEU A 50 -9.78 -1.55 -1.74
N VAL A 51 -8.45 -1.53 -1.64
CA VAL A 51 -7.64 -0.37 -2.01
C VAL A 51 -6.50 -0.83 -2.91
N THR A 52 -6.38 -0.28 -4.11
CA THR A 52 -5.18 -0.46 -4.93
C THR A 52 -4.18 0.66 -4.69
N SER A 53 -2.88 0.38 -4.75
CA SER A 53 -1.83 1.36 -4.45
C SER A 53 -0.53 1.08 -5.19
N GLY A 54 0.34 2.09 -5.26
CA GLY A 54 1.66 1.99 -5.89
C GLY A 54 1.62 1.93 -7.41
N PRO A 55 2.80 1.86 -8.05
CA PRO A 55 2.92 1.68 -9.49
C PRO A 55 2.81 0.22 -9.87
N THR A 56 2.48 -0.07 -11.15
CA THR A 56 2.78 -1.36 -11.76
C THR A 56 4.11 -1.28 -12.51
N HIS A 57 4.83 -2.40 -12.60
CA HIS A 57 6.07 -2.55 -13.35
C HIS A 57 5.83 -3.51 -14.50
N GLU A 58 5.87 -2.98 -15.73
CA GLU A 58 5.69 -3.79 -16.94
C GLU A 58 7.04 -4.20 -17.49
N PRO A 59 7.40 -5.49 -17.48
CA PRO A 59 8.73 -5.93 -17.81
C PRO A 59 9.06 -5.71 -19.29
N ILE A 60 10.27 -5.23 -19.56
CA ILE A 60 10.91 -5.26 -20.87
C ILE A 60 11.76 -6.53 -20.99
N ASP A 61 12.52 -6.81 -19.94
CA ASP A 61 13.33 -8.02 -19.74
C ASP A 61 13.54 -8.22 -18.21
N PRO A 62 14.23 -9.26 -17.74
CA PRO A 62 14.43 -9.50 -16.30
C PRO A 62 15.12 -8.36 -15.51
N VAL A 63 15.60 -7.32 -16.18
CA VAL A 63 16.39 -6.24 -15.58
C VAL A 63 15.72 -4.87 -15.74
N ARG A 64 14.87 -4.70 -16.77
CA ARG A 64 14.27 -3.41 -17.13
C ARG A 64 12.77 -3.53 -17.24
N TYR A 65 12.09 -2.47 -16.81
CA TYR A 65 10.63 -2.37 -16.85
C TYR A 65 10.20 -0.94 -17.18
N ILE A 66 8.95 -0.79 -17.55
CA ILE A 66 8.23 0.47 -17.67
C ILE A 66 7.38 0.62 -16.42
N ALA A 67 7.35 1.82 -15.83
CA ALA A 67 6.51 2.10 -14.68
C ALA A 67 6.17 3.58 -14.58
N ASN A 68 5.04 3.89 -13.96
CA ASN A 68 4.69 5.23 -13.54
C ASN A 68 5.46 5.60 -12.26
N ARG A 69 5.78 6.89 -12.08
CA ARG A 69 6.37 7.37 -10.82
C ARG A 69 5.27 7.51 -9.77
N SER A 70 5.22 6.56 -8.85
CA SER A 70 4.29 6.59 -7.72
C SER A 70 4.97 6.03 -6.48
N SER A 71 4.82 6.71 -5.35
CA SER A 71 5.30 6.23 -4.05
C SER A 71 4.33 5.28 -3.36
N GLY A 72 3.05 5.26 -3.78
CA GLY A 72 1.98 4.55 -3.11
C GLY A 72 1.45 5.26 -1.84
N ALA A 73 1.94 6.47 -1.52
CA ALA A 73 1.60 7.16 -0.27
C ALA A 73 0.10 7.42 -0.11
N GLN A 74 -0.59 7.81 -1.17
CA GLN A 74 -2.02 8.11 -1.13
C GLN A 74 -2.85 6.85 -0.79
N GLY A 75 -2.65 5.75 -1.54
CA GLY A 75 -3.36 4.48 -1.27
C GLY A 75 -3.04 3.94 0.13
N THR A 76 -1.79 4.05 0.57
CA THR A 76 -1.37 3.65 1.93
C THR A 76 -2.09 4.48 3.01
N ALA A 77 -2.19 5.80 2.85
CA ALA A 77 -2.89 6.67 3.80
C ALA A 77 -4.41 6.38 3.83
N ILE A 78 -5.03 6.17 2.67
CA ILE A 78 -6.45 5.80 2.57
C ILE A 78 -6.71 4.46 3.26
N ALA A 79 -5.88 3.44 2.99
CA ALA A 79 -6.02 2.12 3.61
C ALA A 79 -5.88 2.17 5.13
N ALA A 80 -4.94 2.99 5.64
CA ALA A 80 -4.79 3.21 7.09
C ALA A 80 -6.04 3.87 7.68
N ALA A 81 -6.56 4.92 7.07
CA ALA A 81 -7.76 5.62 7.53
C ALA A 81 -9.00 4.70 7.54
N LEU A 82 -9.19 3.90 6.49
CA LEU A 82 -10.31 2.94 6.41
C LEU A 82 -10.22 1.88 7.52
N ARG A 83 -9.02 1.33 7.77
CA ARG A 83 -8.77 0.41 8.89
C ARG A 83 -9.10 1.07 10.22
N ASP A 84 -8.66 2.32 10.44
CA ASP A 84 -8.90 3.04 11.69
C ASP A 84 -10.39 3.35 11.91
N LEU A 85 -11.16 3.44 10.83
CA LEU A 85 -12.62 3.52 10.84
C LEU A 85 -13.31 2.15 11.01
N GLY A 86 -12.55 1.07 11.19
CA GLY A 86 -13.07 -0.27 11.49
C GLY A 86 -13.32 -1.16 10.28
N ALA A 87 -12.95 -0.75 9.07
CA ALA A 87 -13.11 -1.58 7.88
C ALA A 87 -12.11 -2.75 7.86
N GLU A 88 -12.53 -3.87 7.26
CA GLU A 88 -11.64 -4.92 6.79
C GLU A 88 -11.06 -4.49 5.43
N VAL A 89 -9.76 -4.17 5.41
CA VAL A 89 -9.12 -3.62 4.20
C VAL A 89 -8.31 -4.69 3.49
N VAL A 90 -8.60 -4.90 2.19
CA VAL A 90 -7.75 -5.64 1.26
C VAL A 90 -6.92 -4.62 0.48
N PHE A 91 -5.61 -4.63 0.70
CA PHE A 91 -4.67 -3.68 0.13
C PHE A 91 -3.83 -4.35 -0.96
N VAL A 92 -4.17 -4.10 -2.22
CA VAL A 92 -3.44 -4.61 -3.40
C VAL A 92 -2.41 -3.56 -3.80
N THR A 93 -1.13 -3.90 -3.73
CA THR A 93 -0.07 -2.92 -4.01
C THR A 93 0.97 -3.43 -4.97
N GLY A 94 1.31 -2.61 -5.95
CA GLY A 94 2.52 -2.76 -6.76
C GLY A 94 3.78 -2.40 -5.96
N PRO A 95 4.96 -2.37 -6.61
CA PRO A 95 6.25 -2.06 -5.98
C PRO A 95 6.34 -0.58 -5.55
N ALA A 96 5.82 -0.26 -4.38
CA ALA A 96 5.78 1.09 -3.82
C ALA A 96 6.93 1.32 -2.84
N SER A 97 7.40 2.57 -2.71
CA SER A 97 8.43 2.96 -1.74
C SER A 97 7.88 3.15 -0.33
N VAL A 98 6.58 3.47 -0.20
CA VAL A 98 5.91 3.57 1.10
C VAL A 98 5.42 2.19 1.51
N PRO A 99 5.76 1.70 2.70
CA PRO A 99 5.33 0.39 3.15
C PRO A 99 3.81 0.34 3.38
N PRO A 100 3.17 -0.83 3.18
CA PRO A 100 1.77 -1.03 3.51
C PRO A 100 1.49 -0.73 4.99
N PRO A 101 0.29 -0.23 5.33
CA PRO A 101 -0.08 0.00 6.72
C PRO A 101 -0.24 -1.33 7.47
N ALA A 102 0.07 -1.32 8.77
CA ALA A 102 -0.19 -2.48 9.62
C ALA A 102 -1.71 -2.74 9.76
N GLY A 103 -2.09 -3.99 10.00
CA GLY A 103 -3.48 -4.36 10.29
C GLY A 103 -4.41 -4.41 9.08
N VAL A 104 -3.87 -4.46 7.85
CA VAL A 104 -4.62 -4.70 6.62
C VAL A 104 -4.17 -5.99 5.95
N GLN A 105 -5.03 -6.61 5.14
CA GLN A 105 -4.66 -7.76 4.31
C GLN A 105 -3.89 -7.25 3.08
N VAL A 106 -2.60 -7.56 2.99
CA VAL A 106 -1.72 -7.08 1.89
C VAL A 106 -1.60 -8.13 0.80
N VAL A 107 -1.89 -7.74 -0.45
CA VAL A 107 -1.64 -8.52 -1.67
C VAL A 107 -0.61 -7.75 -2.49
N ARG A 108 0.57 -8.34 -2.69
CA ARG A 108 1.64 -7.73 -3.50
C ARG A 108 1.56 -8.25 -4.92
N VAL A 109 1.66 -7.32 -5.86
CA VAL A 109 1.61 -7.59 -7.30
C VAL A 109 2.75 -6.83 -7.99
N GLU A 110 3.05 -7.17 -9.24
CA GLU A 110 4.09 -6.49 -9.99
C GLU A 110 3.50 -5.78 -11.23
N THR A 111 2.74 -6.49 -12.04
CA THR A 111 2.20 -5.98 -13.30
C THR A 111 0.73 -5.53 -13.17
N ALA A 112 0.25 -4.81 -14.18
CA ALA A 112 -1.18 -4.47 -14.31
C ALA A 112 -2.06 -5.73 -14.39
N ALA A 113 -1.61 -6.76 -15.10
CA ALA A 113 -2.32 -8.03 -15.19
C ALA A 113 -2.44 -8.73 -13.83
N ASP A 114 -1.37 -8.74 -13.02
CA ASP A 114 -1.40 -9.29 -11.67
C ASP A 114 -2.34 -8.48 -10.76
N MET A 115 -2.32 -7.15 -10.91
CA MET A 115 -3.19 -6.26 -10.13
C MET A 115 -4.66 -6.51 -10.47
N LEU A 116 -5.01 -6.62 -11.74
CA LEU A 116 -6.36 -6.96 -12.18
C LEU A 116 -6.80 -8.31 -11.59
N ALA A 117 -5.96 -9.33 -11.69
CA ALA A 117 -6.26 -10.65 -11.14
C ALA A 117 -6.48 -10.62 -9.63
N ALA A 118 -5.65 -9.85 -8.89
CA ALA A 118 -5.78 -9.70 -7.45
C ALA A 118 -7.05 -8.93 -7.06
N VAL A 119 -7.41 -7.89 -7.81
CA VAL A 119 -8.67 -7.13 -7.62
C VAL A 119 -9.87 -8.04 -7.81
N LEU A 120 -9.92 -8.79 -8.91
CA LEU A 120 -11.02 -9.71 -9.18
C LEU A 120 -11.14 -10.82 -8.13
N ALA A 121 -10.01 -11.35 -7.65
CA ALA A 121 -9.97 -12.36 -6.60
C ALA A 121 -10.42 -11.82 -5.23
N ALA A 122 -10.31 -10.51 -5.00
CA ALA A 122 -10.75 -9.87 -3.75
C ALA A 122 -12.26 -9.65 -3.67
N LEU A 123 -12.97 -9.68 -4.80
CA LEU A 123 -14.43 -9.47 -4.86
C LEU A 123 -15.21 -10.66 -4.24
N PRO A 124 -16.39 -10.42 -3.67
CA PRO A 124 -17.07 -9.14 -3.52
C PRO A 124 -16.53 -8.29 -2.38
N VAL A 125 -16.63 -6.95 -2.51
CA VAL A 125 -16.33 -5.97 -1.47
C VAL A 125 -17.45 -4.93 -1.40
N ASP A 126 -17.59 -4.23 -0.25
CA ASP A 126 -18.58 -3.17 -0.09
C ASP A 126 -18.20 -1.89 -0.83
N ALA A 127 -16.88 -1.61 -0.95
CA ALA A 127 -16.36 -0.48 -1.70
C ALA A 127 -14.95 -0.77 -2.23
N ALA A 128 -14.55 -0.07 -3.29
CA ALA A 128 -13.20 -0.13 -3.84
C ALA A 128 -12.65 1.29 -4.07
N VAL A 129 -11.38 1.49 -3.75
CA VAL A 129 -10.65 2.74 -3.99
C VAL A 129 -9.46 2.42 -4.90
N MET A 130 -9.54 2.86 -6.14
CA MET A 130 -8.51 2.62 -7.16
C MET A 130 -7.49 3.76 -7.14
N ALA A 131 -6.44 3.64 -6.31
CA ALA A 131 -5.40 4.65 -6.12
C ALA A 131 -4.02 4.23 -6.67
N ALA A 132 -3.94 3.10 -7.35
CA ALA A 132 -2.71 2.66 -8.01
C ALA A 132 -2.39 3.51 -9.25
N ALA A 133 -1.10 3.65 -9.56
CA ALA A 133 -0.63 4.24 -10.80
C ALA A 133 -0.32 3.10 -11.79
N VAL A 134 -1.37 2.57 -12.39
CA VAL A 134 -1.28 1.49 -13.37
C VAL A 134 -0.66 2.01 -14.67
N ALA A 135 0.26 1.26 -15.25
CA ALA A 135 0.84 1.60 -16.55
C ALA A 135 -0.18 1.32 -17.67
N ASP A 136 -0.41 2.29 -18.55
CA ASP A 136 -1.32 2.14 -19.70
C ASP A 136 -0.81 1.12 -20.72
N TRP A 137 0.51 0.96 -20.80
CA TRP A 137 1.19 0.17 -21.82
C TRP A 137 2.11 -0.88 -21.20
N ARG A 138 2.14 -2.07 -21.81
CA ARG A 138 3.12 -3.12 -21.57
C ARG A 138 3.93 -3.38 -22.83
N VAL A 139 5.05 -4.09 -22.69
CA VAL A 139 5.85 -4.58 -23.83
C VAL A 139 5.32 -5.94 -24.26
N ALA A 140 4.74 -6.01 -25.47
CA ALA A 140 4.15 -7.24 -26.00
C ALA A 140 5.21 -8.30 -26.33
N ASN A 141 6.42 -7.86 -26.74
CA ASN A 141 7.56 -8.71 -27.05
C ASN A 141 8.61 -8.72 -25.93
N ALA A 142 8.18 -8.68 -24.66
CA ALA A 142 9.08 -8.76 -23.52
C ALA A 142 9.97 -10.01 -23.58
N SER A 143 11.26 -9.83 -23.27
CA SER A 143 12.24 -10.91 -23.36
C SER A 143 12.39 -11.63 -22.01
N GLY A 144 12.39 -12.96 -22.01
CA GLY A 144 12.74 -13.78 -20.85
C GLY A 144 14.23 -13.72 -20.46
N GLN A 145 15.08 -13.08 -21.28
CA GLN A 145 16.49 -12.90 -21.00
C GLN A 145 16.89 -11.44 -21.20
N LYS A 146 17.92 -11.00 -20.44
CA LYS A 146 18.46 -9.64 -20.58
C LYS A 146 18.86 -9.37 -22.03
N MET A 147 18.25 -8.38 -22.66
CA MET A 147 18.60 -7.93 -24.00
C MET A 147 19.99 -7.31 -24.00
N LYS A 148 20.92 -7.91 -24.76
CA LYS A 148 22.30 -7.42 -24.92
C LYS A 148 22.38 -6.56 -26.17
N LYS A 149 23.41 -5.70 -26.26
CA LYS A 149 23.78 -5.01 -27.47
C LYS A 149 24.24 -6.05 -28.52
N ASP A 150 23.71 -5.95 -29.70
CA ASP A 150 24.06 -6.84 -30.85
C ASP A 150 25.21 -6.31 -31.70
N GLY A 151 25.79 -5.17 -31.36
CA GLY A 151 26.86 -4.50 -32.08
C GLY A 151 26.38 -3.60 -33.23
N SER A 152 25.08 -3.57 -33.53
CA SER A 152 24.51 -2.75 -34.60
C SER A 152 24.46 -1.27 -34.30
N GLY A 153 24.63 -0.89 -33.02
CA GLY A 153 24.42 0.47 -32.54
C GLY A 153 22.95 0.89 -32.42
N LYS A 154 22.02 0.00 -32.78
CA LYS A 154 20.57 0.25 -32.68
C LYS A 154 20.00 -0.27 -31.36
N ALA A 155 18.98 0.42 -30.85
CA ALA A 155 18.20 -0.10 -29.73
C ALA A 155 17.31 -1.27 -30.20
N PRO A 156 17.03 -2.26 -29.33
CA PRO A 156 16.04 -3.30 -29.65
C PRO A 156 14.66 -2.65 -29.89
N ALA A 157 13.93 -3.17 -30.88
CA ALA A 157 12.58 -2.75 -31.15
C ALA A 157 11.65 -3.28 -30.03
N LEU A 158 10.92 -2.38 -29.39
CA LEU A 158 9.89 -2.72 -28.42
C LEU A 158 8.52 -2.54 -29.06
N GLU A 159 7.69 -3.55 -28.94
CA GLU A 159 6.29 -3.50 -29.37
C GLU A 159 5.42 -3.24 -28.15
N PHE A 160 4.63 -2.17 -28.21
CA PHE A 160 3.73 -1.81 -27.11
C PHE A 160 2.34 -2.39 -27.34
N ALA A 161 1.72 -2.85 -26.27
CA ALA A 161 0.32 -3.22 -26.24
C ALA A 161 -0.34 -2.55 -25.03
N GLU A 162 -1.61 -2.25 -25.16
CA GLU A 162 -2.41 -1.65 -24.09
C GLU A 162 -2.63 -2.67 -22.96
N ASN A 163 -2.59 -2.19 -21.72
CA ASN A 163 -3.00 -2.94 -20.54
C ASN A 163 -4.53 -2.90 -20.40
N ALA A 164 -5.08 -3.89 -19.71
CA ALA A 164 -6.49 -3.86 -19.33
C ALA A 164 -6.75 -2.75 -18.32
N ASP A 165 -7.89 -2.09 -18.46
CA ASP A 165 -8.40 -1.17 -17.44
C ASP A 165 -8.78 -1.97 -16.18
N ILE A 166 -8.47 -1.40 -15.00
CA ILE A 166 -8.71 -2.03 -13.70
C ILE A 166 -9.88 -1.34 -12.95
N LEU A 167 -10.48 -0.31 -13.56
CA LEU A 167 -11.63 0.42 -12.99
C LEU A 167 -12.94 -0.39 -13.09
#